data_2be0070b1648736f8bcbf3fa02329bea
#
_entry.id   2be0070b1648736f8bcbf3fa02329bea
#
_cell.length_a   1.000
_cell.length_b   1.000
_cell.length_c   1.000
_cell.angle_alpha   90.00
_cell.angle_beta   90.00
_cell.angle_gamma   90.00
#
_symmetry.space_group_name_H-M   'P 1'
#
loop_
_entity.id
_entity.type
_entity.pdbx_description
1 polymer ?
#
loop_
_entity_poly.entity_id
_entity_poly.type
_entity_poly.pdbx_seq_one_letter_code
_entity_poly.pdbx_strand_id
1 'polypeptide(L)'
;MTDKISIILPIFNVGDHLRGGIDSLLNQTIGQENLEIIMVNDCSTDGSGEIIDEYGEKYDCCIAIHHEKNSGAAYTPRNTGIDASTGDYIMFLDPDDRYTPDAVETLYNAVKENDAQIAFGRFRRIFEYGGVVQKSYSPYLDNLDKAYPDETFESENFVNVPDFVWDNFLEDLVYGKTNEITYQRDKAWDVIKIDNIEEEPDLLKMHPAVWSKIFRRDLIEENNIRYQPFISGDDLAFIMETFLKAKGIVFLNSFMCYDYYIRDLEDDKSITNNVNVRLLDELMESYIYCRKCSEDYSKAIKNISVNPHLLHWTYTWKNSPFTKDENKLLLKKVNKLKKIHQTDLKTKWLLSSITTALETKIFTQKE
;
A
#
# COMPACT_ATOMS: atom_id res chain seq x y z
N MET A 1 -32.17 -4.95 4.63
CA MET A 1 -31.14 -5.73 3.95
C MET A 1 -29.82 -5.29 4.58
N THR A 2 -28.99 -6.20 5.01
CA THR A 2 -27.62 -5.89 5.42
C THR A 2 -26.84 -5.58 4.15
N ASP A 3 -26.01 -4.54 4.18
CA ASP A 3 -25.13 -4.20 3.05
C ASP A 3 -24.15 -5.35 2.81
N LYS A 4 -23.76 -5.57 1.57
CA LYS A 4 -22.83 -6.63 1.17
C LYS A 4 -21.43 -6.06 0.98
N ILE A 5 -20.41 -6.82 1.36
CA ILE A 5 -19.00 -6.41 1.25
C ILE A 5 -18.30 -7.35 0.29
N SER A 6 -17.78 -6.80 -0.81
CA SER A 6 -16.94 -7.52 -1.76
C SER A 6 -15.48 -7.43 -1.35
N ILE A 7 -14.82 -8.58 -1.19
CA ILE A 7 -13.39 -8.67 -0.86
C ILE A 7 -12.67 -9.32 -2.03
N ILE A 8 -11.74 -8.58 -2.62
CA ILE A 8 -11.05 -8.93 -3.86
C ILE A 8 -9.65 -9.47 -3.55
N LEU A 9 -9.35 -10.67 -4.06
CA LEU A 9 -8.05 -11.33 -3.95
C LEU A 9 -7.41 -11.45 -5.32
N PRO A 10 -6.33 -10.71 -5.64
CA PRO A 10 -5.53 -10.92 -6.84
C PRO A 10 -4.59 -12.11 -6.63
N ILE A 11 -4.71 -13.18 -7.40
CA ILE A 11 -4.01 -14.45 -7.14
C ILE A 11 -3.07 -14.78 -8.30
N PHE A 12 -1.78 -14.97 -7.98
CA PHE A 12 -0.79 -15.49 -8.91
C PHE A 12 0.30 -16.28 -8.17
N ASN A 13 0.32 -17.59 -8.33
CA ASN A 13 1.33 -18.50 -7.77
C ASN A 13 1.56 -18.32 -6.26
N VAL A 14 0.49 -18.42 -5.48
CA VAL A 14 0.49 -18.26 -4.01
C VAL A 14 0.62 -19.61 -3.28
N GLY A 15 0.25 -20.70 -3.95
CA GLY A 15 0.29 -22.04 -3.39
C GLY A 15 -0.57 -22.23 -2.14
N ASP A 16 -0.08 -23.01 -1.18
CA ASP A 16 -0.83 -23.38 0.03
C ASP A 16 -1.15 -22.20 0.97
N HIS A 17 -0.43 -21.07 0.84
CA HIS A 17 -0.69 -19.89 1.67
C HIS A 17 -2.07 -19.27 1.40
N LEU A 18 -2.58 -19.45 0.18
CA LEU A 18 -3.88 -18.97 -0.26
C LEU A 18 -5.03 -19.45 0.64
N ARG A 19 -4.96 -20.69 1.13
CA ARG A 19 -5.99 -21.24 2.03
C ARG A 19 -6.12 -20.42 3.32
N GLY A 20 -5.00 -20.01 3.91
CA GLY A 20 -5.00 -19.19 5.12
C GLY A 20 -5.63 -17.81 4.92
N GLY A 21 -5.42 -17.20 3.75
CA GLY A 21 -6.06 -15.94 3.35
C GLY A 21 -7.58 -16.10 3.24
N ILE A 22 -8.05 -17.06 2.43
CA ILE A 22 -9.49 -17.31 2.23
C ILE A 22 -10.17 -17.71 3.56
N ASP A 23 -9.56 -18.61 4.34
CA ASP A 23 -10.12 -19.02 5.62
C ASP A 23 -10.26 -17.86 6.61
N SER A 24 -9.34 -16.87 6.57
CA SER A 24 -9.46 -15.67 7.41
C SER A 24 -10.70 -14.83 7.07
N LEU A 25 -11.16 -14.86 5.82
CA LEU A 25 -12.38 -14.19 5.37
C LEU A 25 -13.64 -14.98 5.74
N LEU A 26 -13.61 -16.31 5.57
CA LEU A 26 -14.74 -17.17 5.93
C LEU A 26 -15.03 -17.19 7.44
N ASN A 27 -14.05 -16.84 8.27
CA ASN A 27 -14.16 -16.77 9.73
C ASN A 27 -14.36 -15.34 10.26
N GLN A 28 -14.73 -14.37 9.42
CA GLN A 28 -15.04 -13.01 9.87
C GLN A 28 -16.33 -12.97 10.70
N THR A 29 -16.32 -12.15 11.76
CA THR A 29 -17.46 -11.99 12.69
C THR A 29 -18.72 -11.43 12.05
N ILE A 30 -18.58 -10.71 10.93
CA ILE A 30 -19.72 -10.16 10.18
C ILE A 30 -20.61 -11.24 9.56
N GLY A 31 -20.13 -12.48 9.40
CA GLY A 31 -20.83 -13.61 8.80
C GLY A 31 -20.69 -13.70 7.27
N GLN A 32 -20.62 -14.93 6.78
CA GLN A 32 -20.38 -15.22 5.35
C GLN A 32 -21.53 -14.71 4.45
N GLU A 33 -22.73 -14.65 4.97
CA GLU A 33 -23.92 -14.16 4.25
C GLU A 33 -23.82 -12.68 3.84
N ASN A 34 -22.95 -11.92 4.50
CA ASN A 34 -22.69 -10.50 4.22
C ASN A 34 -21.45 -10.30 3.34
N LEU A 35 -20.77 -11.38 2.95
CA LEU A 35 -19.54 -11.33 2.17
C LEU A 35 -19.74 -11.78 0.73
N GLU A 36 -18.91 -11.25 -0.14
CA GLU A 36 -18.65 -11.69 -1.49
C GLU A 36 -17.13 -11.73 -1.68
N ILE A 37 -16.56 -12.93 -1.71
CA ILE A 37 -15.13 -13.18 -1.79
C ILE A 37 -14.79 -13.46 -3.26
N ILE A 38 -14.18 -12.47 -3.93
CA ILE A 38 -13.88 -12.53 -5.37
C ILE A 38 -12.40 -12.89 -5.54
N MET A 39 -12.15 -14.13 -5.92
CA MET A 39 -10.83 -14.71 -6.10
C MET A 39 -10.45 -14.67 -7.58
N VAL A 40 -9.54 -13.80 -7.97
CA VAL A 40 -9.15 -13.62 -9.37
C VAL A 40 -7.79 -14.23 -9.62
N ASN A 41 -7.76 -15.40 -10.24
CA ASN A 41 -6.55 -16.13 -10.63
C ASN A 41 -5.98 -15.55 -11.94
N ASP A 42 -4.81 -14.96 -11.86
CA ASP A 42 -4.07 -14.38 -13.00
C ASP A 42 -3.22 -15.45 -13.73
N CYS A 43 -3.84 -16.59 -14.08
CA CYS A 43 -3.19 -17.69 -14.79
C CYS A 43 -2.04 -18.34 -13.97
N SER A 44 -2.31 -18.74 -12.73
CA SER A 44 -1.35 -19.46 -11.87
C SER A 44 -1.04 -20.86 -12.41
N THR A 45 0.15 -21.37 -12.08
CA THR A 45 0.67 -22.69 -12.52
C THR A 45 1.07 -23.60 -11.38
N ASP A 46 0.74 -23.23 -10.12
CA ASP A 46 1.19 -23.87 -8.88
C ASP A 46 0.08 -24.55 -8.06
N GLY A 47 -1.11 -24.73 -8.65
CA GLY A 47 -2.28 -25.27 -7.96
C GLY A 47 -3.18 -24.22 -7.29
N SER A 48 -2.84 -22.94 -7.36
CA SER A 48 -3.70 -21.86 -6.79
C SER A 48 -5.07 -21.80 -7.49
N GLY A 49 -5.15 -22.12 -8.80
CA GLY A 49 -6.40 -22.18 -9.55
C GLY A 49 -7.36 -23.24 -9.01
N GLU A 50 -6.87 -24.44 -8.78
CA GLU A 50 -7.64 -25.56 -8.22
C GLU A 50 -8.13 -25.26 -6.80
N ILE A 51 -7.33 -24.53 -6.01
CA ILE A 51 -7.75 -24.12 -4.66
C ILE A 51 -8.96 -23.19 -4.73
N ILE A 52 -8.96 -22.16 -5.58
CA ILE A 52 -10.11 -21.24 -5.65
C ILE A 52 -11.36 -21.90 -6.22
N ASP A 53 -11.22 -22.89 -7.12
CA ASP A 53 -12.34 -23.68 -7.59
C ASP A 53 -12.96 -24.49 -6.47
N GLU A 54 -12.15 -25.16 -5.63
CA GLU A 54 -12.61 -25.89 -4.44
C GLU A 54 -13.43 -24.98 -3.51
N TYR A 55 -12.94 -23.76 -3.23
CA TYR A 55 -13.66 -22.82 -2.36
C TYR A 55 -14.92 -22.27 -3.03
N GLY A 56 -14.91 -21.99 -4.33
CA GLY A 56 -16.07 -21.54 -5.10
C GLY A 56 -17.18 -22.58 -5.19
N GLU A 57 -16.82 -23.89 -5.25
CA GLU A 57 -17.79 -24.99 -5.22
C GLU A 57 -18.39 -25.22 -3.81
N LYS A 58 -17.62 -24.90 -2.77
CA LYS A 58 -17.98 -25.23 -1.38
C LYS A 58 -18.74 -24.11 -0.66
N TYR A 59 -18.50 -22.84 -1.01
CA TYR A 59 -19.02 -21.68 -0.30
C TYR A 59 -19.72 -20.72 -1.25
N ASP A 60 -21.01 -20.47 -1.05
CA ASP A 60 -21.83 -19.57 -1.88
C ASP A 60 -21.32 -18.12 -1.94
N CYS A 61 -20.55 -17.68 -0.93
CA CYS A 61 -19.95 -16.34 -0.91
C CYS A 61 -18.63 -16.25 -1.69
N CYS A 62 -18.07 -17.36 -2.18
CA CYS A 62 -16.81 -17.41 -2.90
C CYS A 62 -17.04 -17.46 -4.41
N ILE A 63 -16.39 -16.58 -5.16
CA ILE A 63 -16.47 -16.47 -6.62
C ILE A 63 -15.07 -16.65 -7.19
N ALA A 64 -14.86 -17.71 -7.97
CA ALA A 64 -13.61 -17.95 -8.68
C ALA A 64 -13.67 -17.35 -10.09
N ILE A 65 -12.67 -16.55 -10.46
CA ILE A 65 -12.50 -15.97 -11.80
C ILE A 65 -11.09 -16.31 -12.29
N HIS A 66 -10.97 -16.80 -13.53
CA HIS A 66 -9.69 -17.16 -14.11
C HIS A 66 -9.39 -16.31 -15.34
N HIS A 67 -8.20 -15.74 -15.40
CA HIS A 67 -7.67 -15.14 -16.61
C HIS A 67 -7.06 -16.21 -17.51
N GLU A 68 -7.25 -16.08 -18.81
CA GLU A 68 -6.65 -16.98 -19.80
C GLU A 68 -5.13 -16.78 -19.95
N LYS A 69 -4.63 -15.61 -19.53
CA LYS A 69 -3.23 -15.21 -19.65
C LYS A 69 -2.83 -14.36 -18.46
N ASN A 70 -1.63 -14.63 -17.95
CA ASN A 70 -1.02 -13.78 -16.92
C ASN A 70 -0.84 -12.34 -17.40
N SER A 71 -1.32 -11.39 -16.61
CA SER A 71 -1.24 -9.94 -16.91
C SER A 71 0.10 -9.32 -16.52
N GLY A 72 0.87 -10.00 -15.66
CA GLY A 72 2.18 -9.58 -15.20
C GLY A 72 2.19 -8.58 -14.05
N ALA A 73 1.02 -8.22 -13.48
CA ALA A 73 0.93 -7.34 -12.31
C ALA A 73 -0.46 -7.41 -11.64
N ALA A 74 -0.53 -7.05 -10.37
CA ALA A 74 -1.73 -7.15 -9.55
C ALA A 74 -2.87 -6.19 -9.95
N TYR A 75 -2.58 -5.10 -10.66
CA TYR A 75 -3.59 -4.13 -11.07
C TYR A 75 -4.70 -4.72 -11.94
N THR A 76 -4.38 -5.67 -12.82
CA THR A 76 -5.38 -6.29 -13.71
C THR A 76 -6.36 -7.17 -12.94
N PRO A 77 -5.94 -8.19 -12.16
CA PRO A 77 -6.88 -8.99 -11.38
C PRO A 77 -7.63 -8.17 -10.34
N ARG A 78 -7.05 -7.11 -9.76
CA ARG A 78 -7.78 -6.20 -8.87
C ARG A 78 -8.89 -5.46 -9.61
N ASN A 79 -8.64 -4.93 -10.81
CA ASN A 79 -9.67 -4.29 -11.63
C ASN A 79 -10.76 -5.27 -12.05
N THR A 80 -10.40 -6.49 -12.45
CA THR A 80 -11.36 -7.55 -12.74
C THR A 80 -12.27 -7.82 -11.53
N GLY A 81 -11.69 -7.87 -10.32
CA GLY A 81 -12.46 -8.03 -9.09
C GLY A 81 -13.38 -6.86 -8.80
N ILE A 82 -12.94 -5.60 -9.03
CA ILE A 82 -13.80 -4.42 -8.90
C ILE A 82 -14.99 -4.51 -9.87
N ASP A 83 -14.74 -4.83 -11.13
CA ASP A 83 -15.77 -4.91 -12.17
C ASP A 83 -16.78 -6.06 -11.90
N ALA A 84 -16.33 -7.15 -11.27
CA ALA A 84 -17.19 -8.28 -10.87
C ALA A 84 -17.94 -8.05 -9.56
N SER A 85 -17.51 -7.08 -8.73
CA SER A 85 -18.08 -6.84 -7.39
C SER A 85 -19.52 -6.35 -7.46
N THR A 86 -20.38 -6.84 -6.56
CA THR A 86 -21.79 -6.43 -6.42
C THR A 86 -22.10 -5.80 -5.08
N GLY A 87 -21.19 -5.89 -4.11
CA GLY A 87 -21.36 -5.37 -2.75
C GLY A 87 -21.39 -3.84 -2.70
N ASP A 88 -21.96 -3.30 -1.64
CA ASP A 88 -22.01 -1.86 -1.37
C ASP A 88 -20.66 -1.29 -0.93
N TYR A 89 -19.78 -2.19 -0.48
CA TYR A 89 -18.42 -1.88 -0.04
C TYR A 89 -17.41 -2.81 -0.72
N ILE A 90 -16.19 -2.29 -0.91
CA ILE A 90 -15.08 -3.01 -1.52
C ILE A 90 -13.90 -3.02 -0.55
N MET A 91 -13.28 -4.18 -0.40
CA MET A 91 -12.03 -4.40 0.31
C MET A 91 -11.08 -5.24 -0.55
N PHE A 92 -9.80 -5.27 -0.18
CA PHE A 92 -8.77 -6.06 -0.87
C PHE A 92 -7.98 -6.89 0.13
N LEU A 93 -7.67 -8.13 -0.21
CA LEU A 93 -6.76 -8.99 0.56
C LEU A 93 -5.65 -9.49 -0.36
N ASP A 94 -4.40 -9.27 0.00
CA ASP A 94 -3.29 -9.98 -0.63
C ASP A 94 -3.38 -11.46 -0.21
N PRO A 95 -3.34 -12.40 -1.15
CA PRO A 95 -3.83 -13.77 -0.93
C PRO A 95 -2.96 -14.61 0.01
N ASP A 96 -1.79 -14.11 0.35
CA ASP A 96 -0.85 -14.73 1.28
C ASP A 96 -0.88 -14.12 2.69
N ASP A 97 -1.73 -13.13 2.92
CA ASP A 97 -1.95 -12.43 4.18
C ASP A 97 -3.29 -12.82 4.83
N ARG A 98 -3.65 -12.19 5.95
CA ARG A 98 -4.89 -12.48 6.68
C ARG A 98 -5.50 -11.22 7.28
N TYR A 99 -6.84 -11.19 7.32
CA TYR A 99 -7.56 -10.27 8.19
C TYR A 99 -7.64 -10.83 9.61
N THR A 100 -7.65 -9.92 10.61
CA THR A 100 -8.06 -10.29 11.98
C THR A 100 -9.54 -10.66 12.00
N PRO A 101 -10.01 -11.49 12.95
CA PRO A 101 -11.38 -12.06 12.90
C PRO A 101 -12.52 -11.03 12.86
N ASP A 102 -12.31 -9.84 13.41
CA ASP A 102 -13.29 -8.75 13.51
C ASP A 102 -13.02 -7.57 12.55
N ALA A 103 -12.06 -7.74 11.63
CA ALA A 103 -11.58 -6.66 10.77
C ALA A 103 -12.68 -6.08 9.88
N VAL A 104 -13.39 -6.95 9.17
CA VAL A 104 -14.41 -6.51 8.20
C VAL A 104 -15.59 -5.85 8.92
N GLU A 105 -16.07 -6.45 10.02
CA GLU A 105 -17.18 -5.90 10.79
C GLU A 105 -16.83 -4.54 11.42
N THR A 106 -15.64 -4.41 12.00
CA THR A 106 -15.20 -3.17 12.65
C THR A 106 -15.03 -2.04 11.64
N LEU A 107 -14.40 -2.32 10.50
CA LEU A 107 -14.22 -1.32 9.44
C LEU A 107 -15.58 -0.93 8.80
N TYR A 108 -16.45 -1.91 8.57
CA TYR A 108 -17.80 -1.68 8.08
C TYR A 108 -18.62 -0.79 9.03
N ASN A 109 -18.63 -1.09 10.33
CA ASN A 109 -19.32 -0.27 11.32
C ASN A 109 -18.75 1.15 11.34
N ALA A 110 -17.43 1.32 11.22
CA ALA A 110 -16.80 2.63 11.19
C ALA A 110 -17.28 3.49 10.01
N VAL A 111 -17.41 2.95 8.79
CA VAL A 111 -17.94 3.71 7.64
C VAL A 111 -19.44 4.01 7.82
N LYS A 112 -20.24 3.06 8.32
CA LYS A 112 -21.68 3.21 8.49
C LYS A 112 -22.05 4.24 9.56
N GLU A 113 -21.46 4.15 10.73
CA GLU A 113 -21.75 5.03 11.86
C GLU A 113 -21.34 6.48 11.61
N ASN A 114 -20.40 6.70 10.70
CA ASN A 114 -19.85 8.01 10.40
C ASN A 114 -20.28 8.56 9.04
N ASP A 115 -21.12 7.85 8.30
CA ASP A 115 -21.49 8.17 6.91
C ASP A 115 -20.26 8.48 6.03
N ALA A 116 -19.18 7.74 6.25
CA ALA A 116 -17.91 7.91 5.57
C ALA A 116 -17.85 7.07 4.28
N GLN A 117 -16.91 7.41 3.40
CA GLN A 117 -16.65 6.63 2.19
C GLN A 117 -15.42 5.74 2.31
N ILE A 118 -14.55 6.02 3.29
CA ILE A 118 -13.37 5.20 3.59
C ILE A 118 -13.28 5.01 5.11
N ALA A 119 -13.02 3.78 5.56
CA ALA A 119 -12.44 3.55 6.87
C ALA A 119 -11.20 2.66 6.73
N PHE A 120 -10.26 2.82 7.65
CA PHE A 120 -9.06 2.01 7.66
C PHE A 120 -8.47 1.87 9.06
N GLY A 121 -7.74 0.77 9.24
CA GLY A 121 -7.04 0.44 10.47
C GLY A 121 -5.54 0.34 10.24
N ARG A 122 -4.87 -0.20 11.24
CA ARG A 122 -3.45 -0.54 11.21
C ARG A 122 -3.24 -1.99 10.83
N PHE A 123 -1.99 -2.33 10.57
CA PHE A 123 -1.55 -3.69 10.33
C PHE A 123 -0.34 -4.04 11.20
N ARG A 124 -0.10 -5.32 11.38
CA ARG A 124 1.10 -5.84 12.03
C ARG A 124 1.84 -6.76 11.08
N ARG A 125 3.15 -6.82 11.22
CA ARG A 125 3.99 -7.76 10.49
C ARG A 125 4.12 -9.05 11.26
N ILE A 126 3.95 -10.17 10.56
CA ILE A 126 4.12 -11.51 11.08
C ILE A 126 5.34 -12.09 10.39
N PHE A 127 6.41 -12.30 11.12
CA PHE A 127 7.63 -12.90 10.59
C PHE A 127 7.59 -14.41 10.83
N GLU A 128 7.64 -15.20 9.77
CA GLU A 128 7.72 -16.65 9.80
C GLU A 128 9.16 -17.09 9.48
N TYR A 129 10.01 -17.15 10.50
CA TYR A 129 11.38 -17.66 10.38
C TYR A 129 11.52 -18.95 11.17
N GLY A 130 11.83 -20.07 10.49
CA GLY A 130 12.14 -21.34 11.14
C GLY A 130 11.07 -21.86 12.10
N GLY A 131 9.79 -21.56 11.86
CA GLY A 131 8.66 -21.95 12.71
C GLY A 131 8.41 -21.00 13.90
N VAL A 132 9.11 -19.89 13.99
CA VAL A 132 8.88 -18.86 15.02
C VAL A 132 8.11 -17.70 14.40
N VAL A 133 6.94 -17.37 14.95
CA VAL A 133 6.13 -16.22 14.54
C VAL A 133 6.50 -15.03 15.42
N GLN A 134 7.14 -14.02 14.84
CA GLN A 134 7.39 -12.74 15.51
C GLN A 134 6.41 -11.69 14.98
N LYS A 135 5.81 -10.92 15.86
CA LYS A 135 4.91 -9.81 15.51
C LYS A 135 5.67 -8.50 15.57
N SER A 136 5.58 -7.69 14.53
CA SER A 136 6.19 -6.36 14.48
C SER A 136 5.21 -5.33 13.93
N TYR A 137 5.36 -4.09 14.36
CA TYR A 137 4.59 -2.97 13.86
C TYR A 137 5.31 -2.32 12.67
N SER A 138 4.58 -1.67 11.76
CA SER A 138 5.18 -1.09 10.55
C SER A 138 6.18 0.04 10.88
N PRO A 139 7.39 0.04 10.34
CA PRO A 139 8.39 1.09 10.59
C PRO A 139 7.97 2.47 10.05
N TYR A 140 7.04 2.56 9.10
CA TYR A 140 6.47 3.85 8.66
C TYR A 140 5.60 4.54 9.73
N LEU A 141 5.34 3.87 10.84
CA LEU A 141 4.62 4.36 12.00
C LEU A 141 5.51 4.54 13.23
N ASP A 142 6.84 4.31 13.11
CA ASP A 142 7.78 4.26 14.24
C ASP A 142 7.80 5.54 15.10
N ASN A 143 7.40 6.68 14.55
CA ASN A 143 7.20 7.87 15.37
C ASN A 143 5.89 7.88 16.18
N LEU A 144 4.91 7.04 15.80
CA LEU A 144 3.69 6.79 16.59
C LEU A 144 3.87 5.58 17.53
N ASP A 145 4.76 4.64 17.21
CA ASP A 145 5.00 3.39 17.95
C ASP A 145 5.96 3.53 19.14
N LYS A 146 6.64 4.65 19.32
CA LYS A 146 7.30 4.99 20.63
C LYS A 146 6.30 5.01 21.80
N ALA A 147 5.03 4.70 21.51
CA ALA A 147 3.94 4.64 22.47
C ALA A 147 3.75 3.28 23.16
N TYR A 148 4.40 2.21 22.71
CA TYR A 148 4.27 0.87 23.31
C TYR A 148 5.65 0.33 23.71
N PRO A 149 6.09 0.59 24.98
CA PRO A 149 7.45 0.29 25.43
C PRO A 149 7.72 -1.17 25.78
N ASP A 150 6.79 -2.09 25.64
CA ASP A 150 6.89 -3.42 26.26
C ASP A 150 7.32 -4.57 25.34
N GLU A 151 7.70 -4.31 24.08
CA GLU A 151 8.32 -5.33 23.24
C GLU A 151 9.72 -4.87 22.79
N THR A 152 10.73 -5.31 23.53
CA THR A 152 12.15 -5.10 23.19
C THR A 152 12.48 -5.87 21.91
N PHE A 153 12.75 -5.14 20.84
CA PHE A 153 13.36 -5.68 19.64
C PHE A 153 14.87 -5.85 19.84
N GLU A 154 15.35 -7.08 19.87
CA GLU A 154 16.77 -7.34 19.59
C GLU A 154 16.94 -7.37 18.07
N SER A 155 17.46 -6.26 17.52
CA SER A 155 17.62 -6.00 16.09
C SER A 155 18.91 -6.59 15.52
N GLU A 156 19.22 -7.86 15.70
CA GLU A 156 20.49 -8.40 15.18
C GLU A 156 20.47 -8.81 13.70
N ASN A 157 19.33 -8.76 12.99
CA ASN A 157 19.24 -9.23 11.60
C ASN A 157 18.57 -8.27 10.60
N PHE A 158 18.45 -6.98 10.90
CA PHE A 158 18.14 -6.02 9.86
C PHE A 158 19.40 -5.77 9.01
N VAL A 159 19.29 -5.96 7.70
CA VAL A 159 20.29 -5.49 6.73
C VAL A 159 20.65 -4.05 7.12
N ASN A 160 21.91 -3.84 7.53
CA ASN A 160 22.42 -2.56 7.97
C ASN A 160 22.17 -1.50 6.89
N VAL A 161 21.06 -0.78 7.04
CA VAL A 161 20.95 0.56 6.46
C VAL A 161 21.95 1.38 7.25
N PRO A 162 22.95 2.03 6.63
CA PRO A 162 23.90 2.82 7.37
C PRO A 162 23.13 3.84 8.21
N ASP A 163 23.21 3.77 9.52
CA ASP A 163 22.52 4.63 10.51
C ASP A 163 22.67 6.12 10.19
N PHE A 164 23.77 6.50 9.53
CA PHE A 164 24.05 7.86 9.09
C PHE A 164 23.06 8.46 8.08
N VAL A 165 22.32 7.65 7.31
CA VAL A 165 21.36 8.15 6.30
C VAL A 165 19.98 8.38 6.91
N TRP A 166 19.65 7.68 7.98
CA TRP A 166 18.35 7.76 8.67
C TRP A 166 18.37 8.66 9.92
N ASP A 167 19.56 8.79 10.56
CA ASP A 167 19.70 9.64 11.71
C ASP A 167 19.70 11.12 11.33
N ASN A 168 18.62 11.80 11.67
CA ASN A 168 18.44 13.24 11.79
C ASN A 168 18.30 14.10 10.52
N PHE A 169 18.95 13.82 9.38
CA PHE A 169 18.90 14.75 8.25
C PHE A 169 17.79 14.44 7.26
N LEU A 170 17.54 13.18 6.95
CA LEU A 170 16.50 12.76 6.01
C LEU A 170 15.12 12.70 6.69
N GLU A 171 15.07 12.30 7.95
CA GLU A 171 13.85 12.35 8.76
C GLU A 171 13.32 13.79 8.87
N ASP A 172 14.19 14.74 9.25
CA ASP A 172 13.87 16.16 9.32
C ASP A 172 13.55 16.77 7.93
N LEU A 173 14.14 16.24 6.87
CA LEU A 173 13.93 16.74 5.51
C LEU A 173 12.60 16.30 4.91
N VAL A 174 12.12 15.10 5.22
CA VAL A 174 10.94 14.48 4.58
C VAL A 174 9.70 14.62 5.39
N TYR A 175 9.78 14.27 6.66
CA TYR A 175 8.61 14.24 7.54
C TYR A 175 8.40 15.57 8.28
N GLY A 176 9.31 16.54 8.08
CA GLY A 176 9.40 17.71 8.96
C GLY A 176 9.93 17.28 10.33
N LYS A 177 10.15 18.20 11.24
CA LYS A 177 10.42 17.84 12.62
C LYS A 177 9.20 17.08 13.15
N THR A 178 9.24 15.76 13.12
CA THR A 178 8.23 14.86 13.66
C THR A 178 7.99 15.07 15.17
N ASN A 179 8.81 15.89 15.82
CA ASN A 179 8.63 16.34 17.19
C ASN A 179 7.45 17.31 17.38
N GLU A 180 6.81 17.83 16.32
CA GLU A 180 5.61 18.66 16.43
C GLU A 180 4.33 17.96 16.01
N ILE A 181 4.41 16.78 15.37
CA ILE A 181 3.33 15.79 15.44
C ILE A 181 3.59 14.90 16.67
N THR A 182 3.89 15.50 17.80
CA THR A 182 3.41 15.00 19.06
C THR A 182 1.89 15.16 18.96
N TYR A 183 1.22 14.17 18.38
CA TYR A 183 -0.13 13.85 18.85
C TYR A 183 0.01 13.79 20.35
N GLN A 184 -0.46 14.84 21.04
CA GLN A 184 -0.37 14.91 22.49
C GLN A 184 -1.03 13.63 22.98
N ARG A 185 -0.23 12.73 23.54
CA ARG A 185 -0.64 11.41 24.05
C ARG A 185 -1.76 11.47 25.10
N ASP A 186 -2.04 12.66 25.60
CA ASP A 186 -3.06 12.91 26.62
C ASP A 186 -4.49 12.91 26.08
N LYS A 187 -4.69 12.76 24.76
CA LYS A 187 -6.01 12.50 24.16
C LYS A 187 -5.92 11.18 23.44
N ALA A 188 -6.65 10.19 23.94
CA ALA A 188 -6.91 8.92 23.29
C ALA A 188 -7.61 9.16 21.95
N TRP A 189 -6.83 9.47 20.90
CA TRP A 189 -7.34 9.52 19.54
C TRP A 189 -7.39 8.10 18.98
N ASP A 190 -8.34 7.31 19.49
CA ASP A 190 -8.60 6.00 18.93
C ASP A 190 -9.18 6.10 17.52
N VAL A 191 -9.87 7.21 17.23
CA VAL A 191 -10.56 7.41 15.96
C VAL A 191 -10.35 8.83 15.44
N ILE A 192 -9.80 8.97 14.23
CA ILE A 192 -9.70 10.22 13.49
C ILE A 192 -10.80 10.23 12.43
N LYS A 193 -11.64 11.29 12.43
CA LYS A 193 -12.72 11.49 11.48
C LYS A 193 -12.51 12.82 10.78
N ILE A 194 -12.56 12.81 9.45
CA ILE A 194 -12.45 14.01 8.62
C ILE A 194 -13.49 13.95 7.50
N ASP A 195 -13.99 15.11 7.08
CA ASP A 195 -14.94 15.20 5.97
C ASP A 195 -14.25 15.06 4.62
N ASN A 196 -13.00 15.50 4.53
CA ASN A 196 -12.17 15.37 3.34
C ASN A 196 -10.69 15.45 3.70
N ILE A 197 -9.83 15.00 2.79
CA ILE A 197 -8.38 14.87 3.03
C ILE A 197 -7.66 16.20 3.24
N GLU A 198 -8.24 17.34 2.87
CA GLU A 198 -7.63 18.66 3.10
C GLU A 198 -7.57 19.04 4.58
N GLU A 199 -8.42 18.42 5.43
CA GLU A 199 -8.43 18.64 6.88
C GLU A 199 -7.24 17.99 7.57
N GLU A 200 -6.80 16.81 7.09
CA GLU A 200 -5.66 16.07 7.62
C GLU A 200 -4.84 15.43 6.50
N PRO A 201 -4.09 16.23 5.71
CA PRO A 201 -3.30 15.74 4.59
C PRO A 201 -2.27 14.68 4.98
N ASP A 202 -1.85 14.65 6.24
CA ASP A 202 -0.84 13.72 6.74
C ASP A 202 -1.31 12.25 6.74
N LEU A 203 -2.61 11.99 6.64
CA LEU A 203 -3.12 10.64 6.40
C LEU A 203 -2.62 10.03 5.07
N LEU A 204 -2.26 10.85 4.08
CA LEU A 204 -1.63 10.40 2.83
C LEU A 204 -0.17 9.93 3.00
N LYS A 205 0.46 10.21 4.13
CA LYS A 205 1.81 9.71 4.45
C LYS A 205 1.77 8.28 5.00
N MET A 206 0.60 7.79 5.37
CA MET A 206 0.44 6.42 5.85
C MET A 206 0.73 5.41 4.74
N HIS A 207 1.01 4.17 5.14
CA HIS A 207 1.31 3.10 4.19
C HIS A 207 0.21 3.00 3.11
N PRO A 208 0.56 3.09 1.81
CA PRO A 208 -0.41 3.16 0.73
C PRO A 208 -1.08 1.82 0.39
N ALA A 209 -0.94 0.82 1.25
CA ALA A 209 -1.56 -0.47 1.04
C ALA A 209 -3.08 -0.39 1.08
N VAL A 210 -3.72 -1.09 0.17
CA VAL A 210 -5.19 -1.11 0.02
C VAL A 210 -5.87 -2.06 0.99
N TRP A 211 -5.16 -3.07 1.45
CA TRP A 211 -5.68 -4.21 2.20
C TRP A 211 -6.09 -3.92 3.66
N SER A 212 -5.72 -2.81 4.27
CA SER A 212 -6.21 -2.41 5.61
C SER A 212 -7.39 -1.46 5.57
N LYS A 213 -8.10 -1.40 4.44
CA LYS A 213 -9.10 -0.37 4.13
C LYS A 213 -10.39 -0.96 3.60
N ILE A 214 -11.51 -0.29 3.93
CA ILE A 214 -12.81 -0.50 3.31
C ILE A 214 -13.18 0.77 2.54
N PHE A 215 -13.72 0.59 1.34
CA PHE A 215 -14.16 1.66 0.45
C PHE A 215 -15.64 1.50 0.15
N ARG A 216 -16.41 2.57 0.25
CA ARG A 216 -17.77 2.57 -0.25
C ARG A 216 -17.76 2.50 -1.78
N ARG A 217 -18.55 1.59 -2.35
CA ARG A 217 -18.49 1.30 -3.78
C ARG A 217 -18.82 2.51 -4.65
N ASP A 218 -19.76 3.38 -4.22
CA ASP A 218 -20.11 4.60 -4.94
C ASP A 218 -18.91 5.54 -5.13
N LEU A 219 -18.00 5.65 -4.14
CA LEU A 219 -16.77 6.41 -4.29
C LEU A 219 -15.96 5.94 -5.51
N ILE A 220 -15.84 4.62 -5.69
CA ILE A 220 -15.06 4.02 -6.78
C ILE A 220 -15.78 4.18 -8.11
N GLU A 221 -17.07 3.84 -8.16
CA GLU A 221 -17.84 3.80 -9.41
C GLU A 221 -18.19 5.20 -9.95
N GLU A 222 -18.66 6.12 -9.10
CA GLU A 222 -19.03 7.47 -9.54
C GLU A 222 -17.82 8.28 -10.01
N ASN A 223 -16.63 7.98 -9.50
CA ASN A 223 -15.39 8.63 -9.91
C ASN A 223 -14.60 7.82 -10.95
N ASN A 224 -15.12 6.66 -11.37
CA ASN A 224 -14.46 5.75 -12.32
C ASN A 224 -13.02 5.42 -11.90
N ILE A 225 -12.80 5.15 -10.59
CA ILE A 225 -11.48 4.85 -10.04
C ILE A 225 -11.12 3.40 -10.36
N ARG A 226 -9.95 3.20 -10.97
CA ARG A 226 -9.40 1.88 -11.30
C ARG A 226 -7.90 1.88 -11.05
N TYR A 227 -7.35 0.73 -10.72
CA TYR A 227 -5.91 0.58 -10.63
C TYR A 227 -5.24 0.95 -11.94
N GLN A 228 -4.24 1.79 -11.85
CA GLN A 228 -3.43 2.21 -12.99
C GLN A 228 -2.45 1.11 -13.39
N PRO A 229 -2.03 1.01 -14.66
CA PRO A 229 -1.17 -0.05 -15.17
C PRO A 229 0.29 0.12 -14.73
N PHE A 230 0.54 0.13 -13.43
CA PHE A 230 1.85 0.15 -12.84
C PHE A 230 2.16 -1.21 -12.19
N ILE A 231 3.34 -1.76 -12.43
CA ILE A 231 3.83 -2.97 -11.73
C ILE A 231 4.17 -2.63 -10.27
N SER A 232 4.56 -1.38 -10.02
CA SER A 232 4.87 -0.88 -8.69
C SER A 232 4.27 0.51 -8.50
N GLY A 233 3.67 0.74 -7.34
CA GLY A 233 3.00 1.99 -7.01
C GLY A 233 1.56 2.09 -7.54
N ASP A 234 0.97 0.98 -7.99
CA ASP A 234 -0.44 0.85 -8.34
C ASP A 234 -1.35 1.10 -7.12
N ASP A 235 -1.01 0.54 -5.97
CA ASP A 235 -1.67 0.79 -4.69
C ASP A 235 -1.60 2.28 -4.30
N LEU A 236 -0.41 2.89 -4.42
CA LEU A 236 -0.22 4.30 -4.13
C LEU A 236 -1.12 5.18 -5.00
N ALA A 237 -1.20 4.89 -6.31
CA ALA A 237 -2.03 5.62 -7.24
C ALA A 237 -3.52 5.48 -6.88
N PHE A 238 -3.97 4.26 -6.57
CA PHE A 238 -5.35 3.98 -6.18
C PHE A 238 -5.72 4.67 -4.85
N ILE A 239 -4.86 4.59 -3.83
CA ILE A 239 -5.07 5.26 -2.54
C ILE A 239 -5.09 6.77 -2.70
N MET A 240 -4.15 7.33 -3.46
CA MET A 240 -4.14 8.77 -3.70
C MET A 240 -5.46 9.24 -4.31
N GLU A 241 -5.92 8.55 -5.35
CA GLU A 241 -7.14 8.95 -6.05
C GLU A 241 -8.39 8.79 -5.18
N THR A 242 -8.53 7.67 -4.46
CA THR A 242 -9.66 7.44 -3.56
C THR A 242 -9.71 8.44 -2.41
N PHE A 243 -8.58 8.72 -1.75
CA PHE A 243 -8.54 9.68 -0.64
C PHE A 243 -8.81 11.10 -1.09
N LEU A 244 -8.34 11.51 -2.27
CA LEU A 244 -8.61 12.84 -2.83
C LEU A 244 -10.10 13.05 -3.16
N LYS A 245 -10.83 11.99 -3.51
CA LYS A 245 -12.24 12.04 -3.91
C LYS A 245 -13.21 11.76 -2.78
N ALA A 246 -12.74 11.15 -1.71
CA ALA A 246 -13.60 10.71 -0.61
C ALA A 246 -14.27 11.87 0.13
N LYS A 247 -15.53 11.65 0.47
CA LYS A 247 -16.33 12.44 1.41
C LYS A 247 -16.48 11.59 2.67
N GLY A 248 -15.81 12.00 3.75
CA GLY A 248 -15.74 11.23 4.99
C GLY A 248 -14.68 10.12 4.95
N ILE A 249 -13.67 10.27 5.81
CA ILE A 249 -12.61 9.29 6.04
C ILE A 249 -12.51 9.04 7.54
N VAL A 250 -12.46 7.77 7.92
CA VAL A 250 -12.30 7.34 9.32
C VAL A 250 -11.03 6.50 9.46
N PHE A 251 -10.16 6.91 10.35
CA PHE A 251 -8.98 6.13 10.72
C PHE A 251 -9.11 5.60 12.15
N LEU A 252 -9.06 4.28 12.28
CA LEU A 252 -9.07 3.56 13.56
C LEU A 252 -7.63 3.34 14.03
N ASN A 253 -7.08 4.32 14.74
CA ASN A 253 -5.66 4.41 15.04
C ASN A 253 -5.11 3.28 15.91
N SER A 254 -5.92 2.70 16.81
CA SER A 254 -5.52 1.57 17.69
C SER A 254 -5.95 0.20 17.15
N PHE A 255 -6.66 0.13 16.04
CA PHE A 255 -7.23 -1.11 15.54
C PHE A 255 -6.33 -1.81 14.53
N MET A 256 -5.81 -2.98 14.91
CA MET A 256 -5.00 -3.85 14.04
C MET A 256 -5.93 -4.78 13.26
N CYS A 257 -6.22 -4.44 12.01
CA CYS A 257 -7.16 -5.19 11.19
C CYS A 257 -6.52 -6.22 10.25
N TYR A 258 -5.18 -6.18 10.11
CA TYR A 258 -4.50 -6.95 9.07
C TYR A 258 -3.18 -7.55 9.56
N ASP A 259 -2.93 -8.80 9.22
CA ASP A 259 -1.69 -9.54 9.45
C ASP A 259 -0.94 -9.68 8.13
N TYR A 260 0.13 -8.89 7.98
CA TYR A 260 1.04 -8.93 6.84
C TYR A 260 2.15 -9.96 7.09
N TYR A 261 2.18 -11.04 6.32
CA TYR A 261 3.12 -12.13 6.49
C TYR A 261 4.42 -11.89 5.71
N ILE A 262 5.54 -11.84 6.43
CA ILE A 262 6.89 -11.77 5.86
C ILE A 262 7.53 -13.14 5.95
N ARG A 263 7.82 -13.73 4.79
CA ARG A 263 8.41 -15.05 4.65
C ARG A 263 9.92 -14.99 4.56
N ASP A 264 10.57 -16.16 4.65
CA ASP A 264 12.02 -16.28 4.53
C ASP A 264 12.49 -15.75 3.16
N LEU A 265 13.55 -14.92 3.15
CA LEU A 265 14.05 -14.23 1.96
C LEU A 265 14.51 -15.19 0.84
N GLU A 266 14.80 -16.47 1.15
CA GLU A 266 15.22 -17.46 0.16
C GLU A 266 14.07 -17.92 -0.74
N ASP A 267 12.80 -17.86 -0.24
CA ASP A 267 11.58 -18.26 -0.96
C ASP A 267 10.74 -17.07 -1.43
N ASP A 268 11.08 -15.85 -1.03
CA ASP A 268 10.31 -14.66 -1.34
C ASP A 268 10.55 -14.19 -2.80
N LYS A 269 9.59 -14.53 -3.65
CA LYS A 269 9.51 -14.08 -5.05
C LYS A 269 8.78 -12.74 -5.22
N SER A 270 8.59 -11.99 -4.13
CA SER A 270 7.93 -10.68 -4.17
C SER A 270 8.57 -9.77 -5.22
N ILE A 271 7.74 -9.09 -5.99
CA ILE A 271 8.17 -8.12 -7.02
C ILE A 271 9.02 -7.02 -6.38
N THR A 272 8.72 -6.63 -5.16
CA THR A 272 9.44 -5.57 -4.43
C THR A 272 10.86 -5.95 -4.03
N ASN A 273 11.17 -7.24 -3.89
CA ASN A 273 12.50 -7.74 -3.56
C ASN A 273 13.41 -7.90 -4.80
N ASN A 274 12.84 -7.89 -6.01
CA ASN A 274 13.56 -7.98 -7.28
C ASN A 274 13.71 -6.62 -7.95
N VAL A 275 14.51 -5.74 -7.32
CA VAL A 275 14.72 -4.38 -7.81
C VAL A 275 15.39 -4.38 -9.19
N ASN A 276 14.70 -3.84 -10.19
CA ASN A 276 15.20 -3.60 -11.53
C ASN A 276 14.80 -2.20 -12.02
N VAL A 277 15.37 -1.79 -13.15
CA VAL A 277 15.11 -0.44 -13.71
C VAL A 277 13.63 -0.22 -14.03
N ARG A 278 12.92 -1.24 -14.49
CA ARG A 278 11.51 -1.16 -14.83
C ARG A 278 10.66 -0.84 -13.59
N LEU A 279 10.94 -1.49 -12.48
CA LEU A 279 10.27 -1.22 -11.20
C LEU A 279 10.42 0.26 -10.79
N LEU A 280 11.64 0.80 -10.85
CA LEU A 280 11.88 2.21 -10.49
C LEU A 280 11.31 3.20 -11.51
N ASP A 281 11.29 2.84 -12.80
CA ASP A 281 10.69 3.66 -13.86
C ASP A 281 9.18 3.77 -13.67
N GLU A 282 8.49 2.66 -13.41
CA GLU A 282 7.05 2.61 -13.19
C GLU A 282 6.64 3.25 -11.85
N LEU A 283 7.43 3.06 -10.80
CA LEU A 283 7.24 3.75 -9.52
C LEU A 283 7.31 5.29 -9.70
N MET A 284 8.23 5.78 -10.52
CA MET A 284 8.31 7.21 -10.85
C MET A 284 7.10 7.69 -11.67
N GLU A 285 6.55 6.87 -12.58
CA GLU A 285 5.30 7.21 -13.28
C GLU A 285 4.10 7.26 -12.31
N SER A 286 4.05 6.36 -11.33
CA SER A 286 3.04 6.43 -10.26
C SER A 286 3.13 7.76 -9.48
N TYR A 287 4.33 8.23 -9.12
CA TYR A 287 4.50 9.56 -8.46
C TYR A 287 4.06 10.71 -9.36
N ILE A 288 4.36 10.65 -10.65
CA ILE A 288 3.90 11.62 -11.64
C ILE A 288 2.37 11.62 -11.72
N TYR A 289 1.76 10.44 -11.68
CA TYR A 289 0.30 10.29 -11.65
C TYR A 289 -0.30 10.91 -10.39
N CYS A 290 0.19 10.53 -9.21
CA CYS A 290 -0.27 11.08 -7.92
C CYS A 290 -0.17 12.61 -7.88
N ARG A 291 0.95 13.16 -8.38
CA ARG A 291 1.14 14.61 -8.46
C ARG A 291 0.11 15.28 -9.38
N LYS A 292 -0.26 14.65 -10.47
CA LYS A 292 -1.31 15.17 -11.38
C LYS A 292 -2.68 15.10 -10.74
N CYS A 293 -3.04 13.99 -10.10
CA CYS A 293 -4.30 13.85 -9.38
C CYS A 293 -4.48 14.93 -8.30
N SER A 294 -3.38 15.39 -7.70
CA SER A 294 -3.37 16.42 -6.66
C SER A 294 -3.36 17.86 -7.18
N GLU A 295 -3.48 18.12 -8.50
CA GLU A 295 -3.25 19.45 -9.08
C GLU A 295 -4.18 20.52 -8.53
N ASP A 296 -5.45 20.19 -8.29
CA ASP A 296 -6.48 21.13 -7.82
C ASP A 296 -6.55 21.25 -6.29
N TYR A 297 -5.68 20.52 -5.58
CA TYR A 297 -5.67 20.47 -4.11
C TYR A 297 -4.63 21.41 -3.49
N SER A 298 -4.59 21.48 -2.17
CA SER A 298 -3.69 22.35 -1.42
C SER A 298 -2.21 22.05 -1.71
N LYS A 299 -1.35 23.02 -1.36
CA LYS A 299 0.09 22.84 -1.46
C LYS A 299 0.60 21.70 -0.59
N ALA A 300 -0.02 21.46 0.58
CA ALA A 300 0.32 20.37 1.48
C ALA A 300 0.12 19.02 0.77
N ILE A 301 -1.05 18.77 0.18
CA ILE A 301 -1.36 17.55 -0.56
C ILE A 301 -0.42 17.37 -1.75
N LYS A 302 -0.17 18.42 -2.54
CA LYS A 302 0.78 18.38 -3.67
C LYS A 302 2.18 17.94 -3.24
N ASN A 303 2.63 18.36 -2.08
CA ASN A 303 3.94 17.99 -1.55
C ASN A 303 3.96 16.53 -1.06
N ILE A 304 2.94 16.14 -0.30
CA ILE A 304 2.83 14.79 0.25
C ILE A 304 2.70 13.74 -0.86
N SER A 305 2.03 14.07 -1.97
CA SER A 305 1.88 13.14 -3.10
C SER A 305 3.22 12.69 -3.73
N VAL A 306 4.33 13.34 -3.40
CA VAL A 306 5.64 13.05 -4.00
C VAL A 306 6.72 12.79 -2.95
N ASN A 307 6.82 13.63 -1.91
CA ASN A 307 7.96 13.69 -1.01
C ASN A 307 8.32 12.38 -0.29
N PRO A 308 7.39 11.70 0.40
CA PRO A 308 7.73 10.50 1.15
C PRO A 308 8.28 9.39 0.24
N HIS A 309 7.75 9.31 -0.98
CA HIS A 309 8.04 8.25 -1.94
C HIS A 309 9.37 8.46 -2.66
N LEU A 310 9.75 9.72 -2.93
CA LEU A 310 11.03 10.04 -3.57
C LEU A 310 12.25 9.57 -2.77
N LEU A 311 12.16 9.53 -1.47
CA LEU A 311 13.27 9.04 -0.65
C LEU A 311 13.45 7.55 -0.75
N HIS A 312 12.34 6.80 -0.64
CA HIS A 312 12.37 5.36 -0.85
C HIS A 312 12.95 5.04 -2.24
N TRP A 313 12.48 5.72 -3.27
CA TRP A 313 13.00 5.59 -4.63
C TRP A 313 14.51 5.88 -4.71
N THR A 314 14.97 6.97 -4.08
CA THR A 314 16.37 7.39 -4.08
C THR A 314 17.26 6.37 -3.38
N TYR A 315 16.80 5.85 -2.25
CA TYR A 315 17.49 4.80 -1.50
C TYR A 315 17.63 3.52 -2.35
N THR A 316 16.53 3.06 -2.93
CA THR A 316 16.52 1.87 -3.78
C THR A 316 17.44 2.03 -4.99
N TRP A 317 17.38 3.20 -5.67
CA TRP A 317 18.26 3.50 -6.80
C TRP A 317 19.74 3.51 -6.40
N LYS A 318 20.10 4.13 -5.29
CA LYS A 318 21.51 4.22 -4.84
C LYS A 318 22.12 2.85 -4.56
N ASN A 319 21.32 1.94 -4.03
CA ASN A 319 21.74 0.60 -3.63
C ASN A 319 21.64 -0.43 -4.78
N SER A 320 21.27 0.00 -5.98
CA SER A 320 21.13 -0.90 -7.13
C SER A 320 22.21 -0.65 -8.19
N PRO A 321 22.76 -1.72 -8.81
CA PRO A 321 23.84 -1.64 -9.77
C PRO A 321 23.34 -1.37 -11.20
N PHE A 322 22.66 -0.25 -11.43
CA PHE A 322 22.15 0.11 -12.75
C PHE A 322 23.23 0.52 -13.73
N THR A 323 23.05 0.12 -14.98
CA THR A 323 23.89 0.49 -16.12
C THR A 323 23.75 1.98 -16.47
N LYS A 324 24.63 2.47 -17.32
CA LYS A 324 24.61 3.86 -17.81
C LYS A 324 23.31 4.20 -18.53
N ASP A 325 22.80 3.30 -19.36
CA ASP A 325 21.57 3.54 -20.14
C ASP A 325 20.32 3.46 -19.26
N GLU A 326 20.29 2.57 -18.28
CA GLU A 326 19.24 2.53 -17.26
C GLU A 326 19.21 3.83 -16.42
N ASN A 327 20.36 4.35 -16.01
CA ASN A 327 20.43 5.63 -15.30
C ASN A 327 19.96 6.81 -16.18
N LYS A 328 20.21 6.79 -17.50
CA LYS A 328 19.65 7.80 -18.43
C LYS A 328 18.12 7.73 -18.52
N LEU A 329 17.54 6.50 -18.52
CA LEU A 329 16.10 6.31 -18.49
C LEU A 329 15.50 6.92 -17.22
N LEU A 330 16.03 6.58 -16.06
CA LEU A 330 15.59 7.11 -14.78
C LEU A 330 15.73 8.63 -14.68
N LEU A 331 16.83 9.19 -15.19
CA LEU A 331 17.05 10.66 -15.25
C LEU A 331 15.95 11.36 -16.05
N LYS A 332 15.50 10.78 -17.16
CA LYS A 332 14.40 11.32 -17.97
C LYS A 332 13.11 11.41 -17.16
N LYS A 333 12.80 10.40 -16.32
CA LYS A 333 11.60 10.37 -15.48
C LYS A 333 11.68 11.38 -14.34
N VAL A 334 12.82 11.45 -13.63
CA VAL A 334 13.05 12.45 -12.59
C VAL A 334 12.87 13.87 -13.15
N ASN A 335 13.42 14.16 -14.34
CA ASN A 335 13.25 15.45 -14.99
C ASN A 335 11.80 15.75 -15.40
N LYS A 336 11.00 14.73 -15.75
CA LYS A 336 9.56 14.88 -16.00
C LYS A 336 8.83 15.28 -14.73
N LEU A 337 9.08 14.60 -13.60
CA LEU A 337 8.50 14.94 -12.30
C LEU A 337 8.92 16.36 -11.86
N LYS A 338 10.21 16.69 -12.00
CA LYS A 338 10.75 18.01 -11.66
C LYS A 338 10.05 19.16 -12.40
N LYS A 339 9.60 18.94 -13.63
CA LYS A 339 8.88 19.95 -14.41
C LYS A 339 7.47 20.20 -13.88
N ILE A 340 6.77 19.17 -13.42
CA ILE A 340 5.40 19.27 -12.94
C ILE A 340 5.32 19.64 -11.45
N HIS A 341 6.31 19.25 -10.65
CA HIS A 341 6.33 19.54 -9.22
C HIS A 341 7.10 20.83 -8.91
N GLN A 342 6.38 21.94 -8.81
CA GLN A 342 6.93 23.29 -8.61
C GLN A 342 6.44 23.96 -7.31
N THR A 343 5.88 23.17 -6.36
CA THR A 343 5.12 23.72 -5.23
C THR A 343 5.97 24.13 -4.03
N ASP A 344 7.11 23.46 -3.76
CA ASP A 344 7.94 23.77 -2.60
C ASP A 344 9.45 23.67 -2.90
N LEU A 345 10.23 24.42 -2.10
CA LEU A 345 11.67 24.48 -2.26
C LEU A 345 12.37 23.15 -1.87
N LYS A 346 11.83 22.43 -0.90
CA LYS A 346 12.40 21.20 -0.36
C LYS A 346 12.39 20.09 -1.39
N THR A 347 11.23 19.83 -2.00
CA THR A 347 11.09 18.84 -3.07
C THR A 347 11.85 19.24 -4.32
N LYS A 348 11.86 20.54 -4.67
CA LYS A 348 12.69 21.05 -5.80
C LYS A 348 14.17 20.80 -5.57
N TRP A 349 14.65 21.04 -4.35
CA TRP A 349 16.03 20.78 -3.98
C TRP A 349 16.33 19.27 -4.04
N LEU A 350 15.46 18.42 -3.48
CA LEU A 350 15.61 16.97 -3.53
C LEU A 350 15.66 16.44 -4.96
N LEU A 351 14.72 16.84 -5.81
CA LEU A 351 14.70 16.45 -7.23
C LEU A 351 15.94 16.95 -7.98
N SER A 352 16.44 18.15 -7.65
CA SER A 352 17.68 18.67 -8.23
C SER A 352 18.91 17.86 -7.78
N SER A 353 18.97 17.49 -6.51
CA SER A 353 20.06 16.64 -5.96
C SER A 353 20.06 15.25 -6.59
N ILE A 354 18.88 14.63 -6.76
CA ILE A 354 18.73 13.35 -7.46
C ILE A 354 19.18 13.48 -8.93
N THR A 355 18.79 14.55 -9.61
CA THR A 355 19.21 14.84 -10.99
C THR A 355 20.72 14.89 -11.10
N THR A 356 21.37 15.71 -10.26
CA THR A 356 22.83 15.86 -10.26
C THR A 356 23.54 14.53 -9.95
N ALA A 357 23.04 13.75 -9.00
CA ALA A 357 23.59 12.45 -8.65
C ALA A 357 23.49 11.44 -9.81
N LEU A 358 22.36 11.41 -10.53
CA LEU A 358 22.17 10.59 -11.73
C LEU A 358 23.13 11.02 -12.87
N GLU A 359 23.24 12.31 -13.15
CA GLU A 359 24.15 12.86 -14.15
C GLU A 359 25.59 12.51 -13.83
N THR A 360 26.01 12.62 -12.57
CA THR A 360 27.35 12.26 -12.10
C THR A 360 27.60 10.76 -12.30
N LYS A 361 26.65 9.90 -11.90
CA LYS A 361 26.76 8.45 -12.08
C LYS A 361 26.87 8.07 -13.57
N ILE A 362 26.05 8.68 -14.43
CA ILE A 362 26.11 8.49 -15.90
C ILE A 362 27.48 8.91 -16.46
N PHE A 363 28.02 10.06 -16.00
CA PHE A 363 29.31 10.58 -16.47
C PHE A 363 30.48 9.69 -16.02
N THR A 364 30.46 9.17 -14.79
CA THR A 364 31.55 8.38 -14.21
C THR A 364 31.56 6.92 -14.63
N GLN A 365 30.41 6.37 -15.07
CA GLN A 365 30.35 5.01 -15.59
C GLN A 365 31.07 4.92 -16.94
N LYS A 366 32.12 4.07 -16.99
CA LYS A 366 32.81 3.69 -18.27
C LYS A 366 31.82 2.88 -19.12
N GLU A 367 31.97 2.99 -20.41
CA GLU A 367 31.24 2.15 -21.39
C GLU A 367 31.54 0.67 -21.21
#